data_9795ad0da14420407487d4e2748165de
#
_entry.id   9795ad0da14420407487d4e2748165de
#
_cell.length_a   1.000
_cell.length_b   1.000
_cell.length_c   1.000
_cell.angle_alpha   90.00
_cell.angle_beta   90.00
_cell.angle_gamma   90.00
#
_symmetry.space_group_name_H-M   'P 1'
#
loop_
_entity.id
_entity.type
_entity.pdbx_description
1 polymer ?
#
loop_
_entity_poly.entity_id
_entity_poly.type
_entity_poly.pdbx_seq_one_letter_code
_entity_poly.pdbx_strand_id
1 'polypeptide(L)'
;QYWKETGDASIFDNEWIQAIANILTTFKEQQRKEGVGPYKFQRKTERALDTLNNNGLGAPVNPVGLIVSAFRPSDDATTLQFLVPSNFFAVSSLKKAAEILNVVNKNTSLAKQCTDLAQEVETALKEYATYNHPKYGTIYAFEVDGFGNHLLMDDANVPSLLAMPYLGDVDINDPIYQNTRRFV
;
A
#
# COMPACT_ATOMS: atom_id res chain seq x y z
N GLN A 1 -6.94 9.04 14.52
CA GLN A 1 -6.77 10.40 15.06
C GLN A 1 -7.96 10.80 15.93
N TYR A 2 -9.21 10.74 15.43
CA TYR A 2 -10.43 11.08 16.16
C TYR A 2 -10.48 10.44 17.57
N TRP A 3 -10.28 9.14 17.68
CA TRP A 3 -10.23 8.44 18.96
C TRP A 3 -9.15 8.98 19.92
N LYS A 4 -7.97 9.32 19.42
CA LYS A 4 -6.88 9.88 20.26
C LYS A 4 -7.23 11.26 20.81
N GLU A 5 -7.98 12.03 20.06
CA GLU A 5 -8.40 13.39 20.45
C GLU A 5 -9.62 13.40 21.36
N THR A 6 -10.57 12.52 21.11
CA THR A 6 -11.88 12.53 21.81
C THR A 6 -12.03 11.46 22.88
N GLY A 7 -11.22 10.40 22.83
CA GLY A 7 -11.39 9.19 23.66
C GLY A 7 -12.57 8.30 23.22
N ASP A 8 -13.35 8.71 22.21
CA ASP A 8 -14.50 7.94 21.72
C ASP A 8 -14.03 6.72 20.93
N ALA A 9 -14.25 5.54 21.51
CA ALA A 9 -13.91 4.23 20.95
C ALA A 9 -15.14 3.44 20.49
N SER A 10 -16.31 4.04 20.44
CA SER A 10 -17.59 3.36 20.20
C SER A 10 -17.68 2.64 18.84
N ILE A 11 -16.92 3.13 17.85
CA ILE A 11 -16.87 2.54 16.50
C ILE A 11 -16.00 1.28 16.39
N PHE A 12 -15.17 0.98 17.40
CA PHE A 12 -14.25 -0.18 17.36
C PHE A 12 -14.90 -1.41 17.99
N ASP A 13 -16.03 -1.78 17.46
CA ASP A 13 -16.85 -2.90 17.86
C ASP A 13 -16.44 -4.24 17.18
N ASN A 14 -17.26 -5.26 17.31
CA ASN A 14 -17.00 -6.56 16.70
C ASN A 14 -17.05 -6.53 15.15
N GLU A 15 -17.86 -5.66 14.55
CA GLU A 15 -17.92 -5.51 13.10
C GLU A 15 -16.64 -4.88 12.58
N TRP A 16 -16.12 -3.88 13.29
CA TRP A 16 -14.83 -3.29 12.99
C TRP A 16 -13.68 -4.30 13.10
N ILE A 17 -13.66 -5.14 14.17
CA ILE A 17 -12.67 -6.21 14.33
C ILE A 17 -12.73 -7.18 13.16
N GLN A 18 -13.93 -7.60 12.74
CA GLN A 18 -14.12 -8.48 11.59
C GLN A 18 -13.64 -7.82 10.28
N ALA A 19 -13.90 -6.52 10.11
CA ALA A 19 -13.40 -5.78 8.96
C ALA A 19 -11.86 -5.77 8.89
N ILE A 20 -11.17 -5.56 10.02
CA ILE A 20 -9.70 -5.64 10.07
C ILE A 20 -9.20 -7.04 9.72
N ALA A 21 -9.86 -8.09 10.23
CA ALA A 21 -9.50 -9.46 9.88
C ALA A 21 -9.64 -9.75 8.38
N ASN A 22 -10.71 -9.26 7.76
CA ASN A 22 -10.96 -9.38 6.32
C ASN A 22 -9.89 -8.60 5.50
N ILE A 23 -9.53 -7.39 5.94
CA ILE A 23 -8.46 -6.59 5.31
C ILE A 23 -7.12 -7.34 5.36
N LEU A 24 -6.77 -7.93 6.51
CA LEU A 24 -5.54 -8.72 6.65
C LEU A 24 -5.52 -9.91 5.69
N THR A 25 -6.64 -10.63 5.58
CA THR A 25 -6.77 -11.74 4.63
C THR A 25 -6.56 -11.26 3.21
N THR A 26 -7.26 -10.21 2.79
CA THR A 26 -7.16 -9.62 1.46
C THR A 26 -5.73 -9.14 1.16
N PHE A 27 -5.07 -8.47 2.10
CA PHE A 27 -3.70 -8.00 1.90
C PHE A 27 -2.71 -9.15 1.73
N LYS A 28 -2.83 -10.22 2.52
CA LYS A 28 -2.00 -11.43 2.39
C LYS A 28 -2.23 -12.13 1.04
N GLU A 29 -3.47 -12.26 0.59
CA GLU A 29 -3.79 -12.80 -0.73
C GLU A 29 -3.19 -11.95 -1.84
N GLN A 30 -3.23 -10.61 -1.71
CA GLN A 30 -2.68 -9.67 -2.67
C GLN A 30 -1.15 -9.52 -2.61
N GLN A 31 -0.47 -10.08 -1.62
CA GLN A 31 0.98 -10.27 -1.69
C GLN A 31 1.38 -11.34 -2.73
N ARG A 32 0.44 -12.20 -3.15
CA ARG A 32 0.60 -13.24 -4.18
C ARG A 32 1.72 -14.26 -3.91
N LYS A 33 2.09 -14.44 -2.64
CA LYS A 33 3.14 -15.40 -2.25
C LYS A 33 2.74 -16.86 -2.46
N GLU A 34 1.46 -17.17 -2.32
CA GLU A 34 0.92 -18.51 -2.46
C GLU A 34 0.11 -18.72 -3.75
N GLY A 35 0.21 -17.76 -4.68
CA GLY A 35 -0.49 -17.78 -5.96
C GLY A 35 -1.05 -16.41 -6.34
N VAL A 36 -1.74 -16.36 -7.47
CA VAL A 36 -2.22 -15.10 -8.06
C VAL A 36 -3.36 -14.40 -7.29
N GLY A 37 -3.91 -15.05 -6.26
CA GLY A 37 -5.03 -14.56 -5.48
C GLY A 37 -6.39 -14.71 -6.20
N PRO A 38 -7.50 -14.47 -5.48
CA PRO A 38 -8.86 -14.64 -6.01
C PRO A 38 -9.34 -13.45 -6.86
N TYR A 39 -8.71 -12.29 -6.71
CA TYR A 39 -9.21 -11.05 -7.31
C TYR A 39 -8.81 -10.93 -8.77
N LYS A 40 -9.84 -10.75 -9.62
CA LYS A 40 -9.72 -10.52 -11.06
C LYS A 40 -10.71 -9.43 -11.46
N PHE A 41 -10.30 -8.58 -12.39
CA PHE A 41 -11.20 -7.57 -12.94
C PHE A 41 -11.00 -7.43 -14.43
N GLN A 42 -12.05 -7.62 -15.17
CA GLN A 42 -12.11 -7.31 -16.61
C GLN A 42 -13.47 -6.71 -16.96
N ARG A 43 -13.46 -5.73 -17.83
CA ARG A 43 -14.66 -5.22 -18.48
C ARG A 43 -14.39 -4.93 -19.95
N LYS A 44 -15.43 -4.92 -20.76
CA LYS A 44 -15.33 -4.44 -22.14
C LYS A 44 -15.22 -2.92 -22.14
N THR A 45 -14.16 -2.40 -22.70
CA THR A 45 -13.86 -0.96 -22.74
C THR A 45 -12.98 -0.62 -23.93
N GLU A 46 -13.00 0.63 -24.38
CA GLU A 46 -12.12 1.15 -25.41
C GLU A 46 -10.79 1.69 -24.84
N ARG A 47 -10.74 1.97 -23.52
CA ARG A 47 -9.55 2.45 -22.83
C ARG A 47 -8.82 1.30 -22.14
N ALA A 48 -7.58 1.07 -22.52
CA ALA A 48 -6.76 -0.01 -21.95
C ALA A 48 -6.58 0.10 -20.42
N LEU A 49 -6.58 1.33 -19.87
CA LEU A 49 -6.42 1.57 -18.43
C LEU A 49 -7.70 1.35 -17.62
N ASP A 50 -8.84 1.15 -18.26
CA ASP A 50 -10.12 0.89 -17.55
C ASP A 50 -10.32 -0.60 -17.19
N THR A 51 -9.37 -1.47 -17.51
CA THR A 51 -9.46 -2.92 -17.30
C THR A 51 -8.08 -3.51 -17.07
N LEU A 52 -8.03 -4.72 -16.51
CA LEU A 52 -6.76 -5.41 -16.31
C LEU A 52 -6.47 -6.37 -17.47
N ASN A 53 -5.21 -6.42 -17.90
CA ASN A 53 -4.70 -7.45 -18.82
C ASN A 53 -4.55 -8.81 -18.11
N ASN A 54 -3.93 -9.79 -18.78
CA ASN A 54 -3.61 -11.10 -18.22
C ASN A 54 -4.81 -11.75 -17.51
N ASN A 55 -5.94 -11.88 -18.22
CA ASN A 55 -7.19 -12.44 -17.70
C ASN A 55 -7.70 -11.77 -16.41
N GLY A 56 -7.53 -10.46 -16.30
CA GLY A 56 -7.99 -9.68 -15.16
C GLY A 56 -7.05 -9.69 -13.96
N LEU A 57 -5.87 -10.26 -14.09
CA LEU A 57 -4.86 -10.30 -13.02
C LEU A 57 -3.93 -9.09 -13.04
N GLY A 58 -3.84 -8.38 -14.17
CA GLY A 58 -2.88 -7.31 -14.39
C GLY A 58 -1.47 -7.81 -14.74
N ALA A 59 -0.47 -6.95 -14.69
CA ALA A 59 0.92 -7.30 -14.97
C ALA A 59 1.46 -8.32 -13.96
N PRO A 60 2.40 -9.19 -14.35
CA PRO A 60 3.03 -10.12 -13.43
C PRO A 60 3.87 -9.38 -12.39
N VAL A 61 3.96 -9.95 -11.19
CA VAL A 61 4.80 -9.45 -10.10
C VAL A 61 5.71 -10.57 -9.57
N ASN A 62 6.87 -10.18 -9.05
CA ASN A 62 7.66 -11.02 -8.17
C ASN A 62 7.17 -10.80 -6.72
N PRO A 63 6.68 -11.84 -6.02
CA PRO A 63 6.13 -11.71 -4.66
C PRO A 63 7.23 -11.41 -3.63
N VAL A 64 7.53 -10.14 -3.43
CA VAL A 64 8.60 -9.65 -2.54
C VAL A 64 8.07 -9.16 -1.18
N GLY A 65 6.80 -9.38 -0.89
CA GLY A 65 6.16 -8.94 0.35
C GLY A 65 5.34 -7.65 0.22
N LEU A 66 5.37 -6.98 -0.94
CA LEU A 66 4.48 -5.86 -1.24
C LEU A 66 3.07 -6.33 -1.59
N ILE A 67 2.09 -5.45 -1.42
CA ILE A 67 0.67 -5.69 -1.69
C ILE A 67 0.33 -5.15 -3.07
N VAL A 68 -0.28 -5.97 -3.91
CA VAL A 68 -0.76 -5.60 -5.25
C VAL A 68 -1.93 -4.62 -5.16
N SER A 69 -1.89 -3.57 -5.97
CA SER A 69 -3.02 -2.70 -6.30
C SER A 69 -3.39 -2.87 -7.76
N ALA A 70 -4.62 -3.26 -8.04
CA ALA A 70 -5.10 -3.43 -9.40
C ALA A 70 -5.25 -2.08 -10.14
N PHE A 71 -5.67 -1.06 -9.41
CA PHE A 71 -5.92 0.29 -9.91
C PHE A 71 -5.23 1.33 -9.04
N ARG A 72 -4.95 2.48 -9.65
CA ARG A 72 -4.52 3.71 -9.00
C ARG A 72 -5.72 4.41 -8.35
N PRO A 73 -5.51 5.39 -7.48
CA PRO A 73 -6.60 6.23 -6.96
C PRO A 73 -7.37 7.01 -8.05
N SER A 74 -6.77 7.19 -9.23
CA SER A 74 -7.39 7.79 -10.42
C SER A 74 -8.29 6.85 -11.23
N ASP A 75 -8.53 5.62 -10.74
CA ASP A 75 -9.22 4.53 -11.43
C ASP A 75 -8.50 3.99 -12.69
N ASP A 76 -7.29 4.43 -12.98
CA ASP A 76 -6.45 3.84 -14.02
C ASP A 76 -5.77 2.55 -13.53
N ALA A 77 -5.74 1.52 -14.35
CA ALA A 77 -5.02 0.29 -14.06
C ALA A 77 -3.53 0.55 -13.82
N THR A 78 -2.97 -0.07 -12.79
CA THR A 78 -1.53 0.00 -12.53
C THR A 78 -0.74 -0.66 -13.66
N THR A 79 0.37 -0.04 -14.03
CA THR A 79 1.32 -0.59 -15.01
C THR A 79 2.21 -1.64 -14.36
N LEU A 80 2.78 -1.32 -13.19
CA LEU A 80 3.50 -2.23 -12.32
C LEU A 80 2.68 -2.34 -11.02
N GLN A 81 2.35 -3.56 -10.59
CA GLN A 81 1.22 -3.72 -9.67
C GLN A 81 1.49 -3.43 -8.20
N PHE A 82 2.72 -3.15 -7.80
CA PHE A 82 2.99 -2.67 -6.45
C PHE A 82 2.98 -1.14 -6.44
N LEU A 83 1.83 -0.54 -6.13
CA LEU A 83 1.67 0.90 -5.97
C LEU A 83 2.31 1.32 -4.65
N VAL A 84 3.46 2.01 -4.74
CA VAL A 84 4.31 2.32 -3.59
C VAL A 84 3.60 3.18 -2.54
N PRO A 85 2.95 4.32 -2.87
CA PRO A 85 2.28 5.13 -1.86
C PRO A 85 1.13 4.39 -1.16
N SER A 86 0.42 3.50 -1.85
CA SER A 86 -0.60 2.65 -1.22
C SER A 86 -0.01 1.63 -0.25
N ASN A 87 1.16 1.09 -0.52
CA ASN A 87 1.87 0.20 0.39
C ASN A 87 2.35 0.95 1.65
N PHE A 88 2.86 2.19 1.54
CA PHE A 88 3.14 3.04 2.70
C PHE A 88 1.88 3.32 3.53
N PHE A 89 0.76 3.62 2.88
CA PHE A 89 -0.51 3.83 3.56
C PHE A 89 -1.01 2.56 4.26
N ALA A 90 -0.83 1.38 3.66
CA ALA A 90 -1.15 0.10 4.28
C ALA A 90 -0.33 -0.12 5.56
N VAL A 91 0.99 0.12 5.54
CA VAL A 91 1.87 0.02 6.71
C VAL A 91 1.40 0.93 7.85
N SER A 92 1.17 2.22 7.55
CA SER A 92 0.67 3.20 8.52
C SER A 92 -0.68 2.77 9.13
N SER A 93 -1.62 2.34 8.28
CA SER A 93 -2.95 1.90 8.70
C SER A 93 -2.91 0.64 9.57
N LEU A 94 -2.09 -0.35 9.22
CA LEU A 94 -1.92 -1.57 9.99
C LEU A 94 -1.31 -1.32 11.37
N LYS A 95 -0.31 -0.42 11.46
CA LYS A 95 0.29 -0.01 12.75
C LYS A 95 -0.75 0.65 13.66
N LYS A 96 -1.58 1.54 13.10
CA LYS A 96 -2.67 2.21 13.83
C LYS A 96 -3.79 1.24 14.25
N ALA A 97 -4.15 0.30 13.37
CA ALA A 97 -5.10 -0.76 13.70
C ALA A 97 -4.58 -1.66 14.84
N ALA A 98 -3.30 -2.04 14.81
CA ALA A 98 -2.67 -2.81 15.89
C ALA A 98 -2.73 -2.09 17.24
N GLU A 99 -2.49 -0.76 17.25
CA GLU A 99 -2.61 0.06 18.47
C GLU A 99 -4.04 0.01 19.04
N ILE A 100 -5.05 0.22 18.18
CA ILE A 100 -6.46 0.18 18.59
C ILE A 100 -6.85 -1.21 19.11
N LEU A 101 -6.49 -2.27 18.40
CA LEU A 101 -6.75 -3.64 18.80
C LEU A 101 -6.14 -3.98 20.16
N ASN A 102 -4.93 -3.50 20.45
CA ASN A 102 -4.29 -3.72 21.74
C ASN A 102 -4.93 -2.91 22.86
N VAL A 103 -5.19 -1.63 22.63
CA VAL A 103 -5.61 -0.68 23.69
C VAL A 103 -7.12 -0.79 23.94
N VAL A 104 -7.94 -0.80 22.91
CA VAL A 104 -9.40 -0.76 23.01
C VAL A 104 -9.97 -2.17 23.15
N ASN A 105 -9.72 -3.02 22.17
CA ASN A 105 -10.37 -4.33 22.06
C ASN A 105 -9.68 -5.43 22.88
N LYS A 106 -8.44 -5.22 23.33
CA LYS A 106 -7.60 -6.24 23.99
C LYS A 106 -7.38 -7.51 23.13
N ASN A 107 -7.50 -7.37 21.79
CA ASN A 107 -7.27 -8.43 20.83
C ASN A 107 -5.80 -8.47 20.38
N THR A 108 -4.93 -8.96 21.26
CA THR A 108 -3.48 -8.99 21.04
C THR A 108 -3.06 -9.90 19.88
N SER A 109 -3.83 -10.95 19.59
CA SER A 109 -3.55 -11.88 18.48
C SER A 109 -3.73 -11.19 17.14
N LEU A 110 -4.83 -10.47 16.92
CA LEU A 110 -5.08 -9.76 15.67
C LEU A 110 -4.15 -8.53 15.55
N ALA A 111 -3.88 -7.85 16.67
CA ALA A 111 -2.91 -6.76 16.71
C ALA A 111 -1.50 -7.22 16.25
N LYS A 112 -1.07 -8.40 16.73
CA LYS A 112 0.20 -8.98 16.29
C LYS A 112 0.22 -9.26 14.79
N GLN A 113 -0.86 -9.80 14.23
CA GLN A 113 -0.96 -10.05 12.78
C GLN A 113 -0.84 -8.76 11.97
N CYS A 114 -1.47 -7.66 12.43
CA CYS A 114 -1.33 -6.35 11.81
C CYS A 114 0.12 -5.85 11.87
N THR A 115 0.78 -6.00 13.01
CA THR A 115 2.18 -5.58 13.20
C THR A 115 3.13 -6.39 12.33
N ASP A 116 2.97 -7.71 12.29
CA ASP A 116 3.81 -8.61 11.50
C ASP A 116 3.72 -8.28 10.00
N LEU A 117 2.49 -8.09 9.49
CA LEU A 117 2.29 -7.72 8.09
C LEU A 117 2.84 -6.31 7.79
N ALA A 118 2.60 -5.34 8.68
CA ALA A 118 3.16 -4.00 8.52
C ALA A 118 4.69 -4.03 8.43
N GLN A 119 5.35 -4.79 9.30
CA GLN A 119 6.81 -4.94 9.31
C GLN A 119 7.33 -5.61 8.03
N GLU A 120 6.64 -6.62 7.53
CA GLU A 120 7.00 -7.28 6.28
C GLU A 120 6.92 -6.32 5.08
N VAL A 121 5.80 -5.61 4.93
CA VAL A 121 5.61 -4.63 3.85
C VAL A 121 6.61 -3.48 3.96
N GLU A 122 6.87 -2.99 5.18
CA GLU A 122 7.87 -1.93 5.40
C GLU A 122 9.28 -2.37 5.00
N THR A 123 9.64 -3.62 5.28
CA THR A 123 10.93 -4.19 4.86
C THR A 123 11.03 -4.26 3.34
N ALA A 124 9.98 -4.72 2.68
CA ALA A 124 9.92 -4.78 1.22
C ALA A 124 9.96 -3.38 0.57
N LEU A 125 9.28 -2.39 1.17
CA LEU A 125 9.36 -0.99 0.70
C LEU A 125 10.80 -0.44 0.75
N LYS A 126 11.55 -0.72 1.81
CA LYS A 126 12.95 -0.28 1.94
C LYS A 126 13.85 -0.86 0.85
N GLU A 127 13.56 -2.07 0.40
CA GLU A 127 14.36 -2.79 -0.59
C GLU A 127 13.97 -2.45 -2.03
N TYR A 128 12.66 -2.34 -2.32
CA TYR A 128 12.15 -2.30 -3.70
C TYR A 128 11.54 -0.97 -4.13
N ALA A 129 11.21 -0.05 -3.20
CA ALA A 129 10.43 1.14 -3.54
C ALA A 129 11.26 2.33 -4.06
N THR A 130 12.57 2.23 -4.11
CA THR A 130 13.45 3.36 -4.44
C THR A 130 14.19 3.17 -5.76
N TYR A 131 14.51 4.29 -6.40
CA TYR A 131 15.28 4.36 -7.64
C TYR A 131 16.38 5.44 -7.53
N ASN A 132 17.59 5.14 -7.98
CA ASN A 132 18.70 6.10 -8.03
C ASN A 132 18.60 6.95 -9.30
N HIS A 133 17.92 8.10 -9.20
CA HIS A 133 17.74 9.00 -10.33
C HIS A 133 18.99 9.87 -10.56
N PRO A 134 19.52 9.98 -11.81
CA PRO A 134 20.81 10.64 -12.10
C PRO A 134 20.84 12.13 -11.74
N LYS A 135 19.70 12.81 -11.74
CA LYS A 135 19.58 14.25 -11.44
C LYS A 135 19.14 14.53 -10.01
N TYR A 136 18.27 13.70 -9.44
CA TYR A 136 17.61 14.00 -8.16
C TYR A 136 18.15 13.16 -7.00
N GLY A 137 19.06 12.19 -7.26
CA GLY A 137 19.52 11.22 -6.28
C GLY A 137 18.48 10.11 -6.04
N THR A 138 18.51 9.45 -4.89
CA THR A 138 17.54 8.41 -4.58
C THR A 138 16.15 9.02 -4.41
N ILE A 139 15.16 8.49 -5.13
CA ILE A 139 13.74 8.88 -5.10
C ILE A 139 12.87 7.66 -4.87
N TYR A 140 11.64 7.85 -4.40
CA TYR A 140 10.61 6.80 -4.44
C TYR A 140 10.07 6.64 -5.86
N ALA A 141 9.92 5.40 -6.31
CA ALA A 141 9.12 5.07 -7.49
C ALA A 141 7.63 5.13 -7.15
N PHE A 142 6.79 5.39 -8.14
CA PHE A 142 5.33 5.37 -7.96
C PHE A 142 4.79 3.93 -7.98
N GLU A 143 5.27 3.12 -8.93
CA GLU A 143 4.95 1.70 -9.02
C GLU A 143 6.22 0.87 -9.22
N VAL A 144 6.22 -0.35 -8.68
CA VAL A 144 7.27 -1.36 -8.88
C VAL A 144 6.64 -2.74 -9.09
N ASP A 145 7.42 -3.72 -9.54
CA ASP A 145 6.95 -5.09 -9.80
C ASP A 145 7.73 -6.20 -9.05
N GLY A 146 8.77 -5.82 -8.31
CA GLY A 146 9.65 -6.77 -7.63
C GLY A 146 10.67 -7.46 -8.53
N PHE A 147 10.63 -7.26 -9.85
CA PHE A 147 11.66 -7.74 -10.81
C PHE A 147 12.74 -6.71 -11.08
N GLY A 148 12.64 -5.51 -10.48
CA GLY A 148 13.58 -4.40 -10.67
C GLY A 148 13.08 -3.32 -11.63
N ASN A 149 11.84 -3.40 -12.10
CA ASN A 149 11.24 -2.32 -12.91
C ASN A 149 10.59 -1.27 -12.01
N HIS A 150 10.71 0.00 -12.43
CA HIS A 150 10.22 1.16 -11.70
C HIS A 150 9.46 2.09 -12.64
N LEU A 151 8.27 2.53 -12.25
CA LEU A 151 7.54 3.59 -12.91
C LEU A 151 7.72 4.89 -12.13
N LEU A 152 8.31 5.90 -12.80
CA LEU A 152 8.68 7.17 -12.20
C LEU A 152 7.68 8.24 -12.62
N MET A 153 6.68 8.46 -11.80
CA MET A 153 5.63 9.48 -11.93
C MET A 153 5.00 9.75 -10.55
N ASP A 154 3.98 10.55 -10.48
CA ASP A 154 3.01 10.59 -9.38
C ASP A 154 1.59 10.78 -9.93
N ASP A 155 0.59 10.56 -9.10
CA ASP A 155 -0.82 10.79 -9.40
C ASP A 155 -1.34 11.95 -8.53
N ALA A 156 -2.25 12.75 -9.06
CA ALA A 156 -2.88 13.83 -8.30
C ALA A 156 -3.85 13.32 -7.22
N ASN A 157 -4.35 12.11 -7.37
CA ASN A 157 -5.25 11.47 -6.40
C ASN A 157 -4.45 10.73 -5.32
N VAL A 158 -4.96 10.74 -4.09
CA VAL A 158 -4.29 10.13 -2.94
C VAL A 158 -4.79 8.69 -2.69
N PRO A 159 -3.92 7.78 -2.25
CA PRO A 159 -2.53 7.95 -1.87
C PRO A 159 -1.59 8.20 -3.05
N SER A 160 -0.74 9.24 -2.93
CA SER A 160 0.28 9.64 -3.91
C SER A 160 1.65 9.74 -3.23
N LEU A 161 2.73 9.87 -4.00
CA LEU A 161 4.06 10.07 -3.43
C LEU A 161 4.14 11.36 -2.60
N LEU A 162 3.52 12.44 -3.07
CA LEU A 162 3.46 13.69 -2.32
C LEU A 162 2.65 13.61 -1.04
N ALA A 163 1.66 12.71 -0.96
CA ALA A 163 0.83 12.51 0.23
C ALA A 163 1.46 11.59 1.29
N MET A 164 2.60 10.98 1.04
CA MET A 164 3.22 10.01 1.98
C MET A 164 3.48 10.55 3.39
N PRO A 165 3.88 11.81 3.61
CA PRO A 165 4.01 12.33 4.98
C PRO A 165 2.67 12.40 5.74
N TYR A 166 1.56 12.54 5.02
CA TYR A 166 0.23 12.62 5.60
C TYR A 166 -0.42 11.23 5.81
N LEU A 167 -0.28 10.33 4.83
CA LEU A 167 -0.94 9.02 4.82
C LEU A 167 -0.01 7.86 5.19
N GLY A 168 1.26 7.94 4.84
CA GLY A 168 2.22 6.84 4.94
C GLY A 168 3.19 6.93 6.12
N ASP A 169 3.02 7.92 7.00
CA ASP A 169 3.90 8.19 8.14
C ASP A 169 5.39 8.37 7.75
N VAL A 170 5.66 8.84 6.54
CA VAL A 170 7.00 9.21 6.08
C VAL A 170 7.38 10.57 6.65
N ASP A 171 8.60 10.72 7.19
CA ASP A 171 9.05 12.01 7.68
C ASP A 171 9.11 13.01 6.51
N ILE A 172 8.51 14.18 6.70
CA ILE A 172 8.55 15.25 5.69
C ILE A 172 9.97 15.70 5.36
N ASN A 173 10.93 15.51 6.27
CA ASN A 173 12.34 15.80 6.09
C ASN A 173 13.17 14.61 5.58
N ASP A 174 12.53 13.44 5.32
CA ASP A 174 13.21 12.30 4.74
C ASP A 174 13.91 12.71 3.43
N PRO A 175 15.23 12.48 3.28
CA PRO A 175 15.97 12.91 2.09
C PRO A 175 15.43 12.29 0.79
N ILE A 176 14.96 11.04 0.83
CA ILE A 176 14.38 10.36 -0.34
C ILE A 176 13.06 11.01 -0.71
N TYR A 177 12.21 11.31 0.29
CA TYR A 177 10.97 12.04 0.05
C TYR A 177 11.23 13.44 -0.52
N GLN A 178 12.19 14.19 0.03
CA GLN A 178 12.52 15.52 -0.49
C GLN A 178 13.10 15.48 -1.91
N ASN A 179 13.86 14.44 -2.25
CA ASN A 179 14.32 14.21 -3.62
C ASN A 179 13.12 13.90 -4.56
N THR A 180 12.21 13.02 -4.10
CA THR A 180 10.99 12.67 -4.82
C THR A 180 10.13 13.90 -5.08
N ARG A 181 9.90 14.73 -4.05
CA ARG A 181 9.14 15.99 -4.18
C ARG A 181 9.74 16.97 -5.20
N ARG A 182 11.05 16.96 -5.38
CA ARG A 182 11.69 17.79 -6.42
C ARG A 182 11.62 17.17 -7.81
N PHE A 183 11.45 15.86 -7.87
CA PHE A 183 11.31 15.12 -9.13
C PHE A 183 9.90 15.27 -9.72
N VAL A 184 8.84 15.10 -8.91
CA VAL A 184 7.43 15.25 -9.31
C VAL A 184 6.97 16.70 -9.18
#